data_5a82eca41d5f00767c25c67c89136b3d
#
_entry.id   5a82eca41d5f00767c25c67c89136b3d
#
_cell.length_a   1.000
_cell.length_b   1.000
_cell.length_c   1.000
_cell.angle_alpha   90.00
_cell.angle_beta   90.00
_cell.angle_gamma   90.00
#
_symmetry.space_group_name_H-M   'P 1'
#
loop_
_entity.id
_entity.type
_entity.pdbx_description
1 polymer ?
#
loop_
_entity_poly.entity_id
_entity_poly.type
_entity_poly.pdbx_seq_one_letter_code
_entity_poly.pdbx_strand_id
1 'polypeptide(L)'
;MTFRYSLHSIEQIKIRGLNTTLIEEVLNTPDKVTINSKGVDVYQKLVIENNISYLYRVFVNITKQPAMIITAYKTSKVNKYENPI
;
A
#
# COMPACT_ATOMS: atom_id res chain seq x y z
N MET A 1 2.74 5.14 13.95
CA MET A 1 1.29 5.28 13.71
C MET A 1 0.64 3.92 13.67
N THR A 2 -0.54 3.79 14.23
CA THR A 2 -1.26 2.51 14.31
C THR A 2 -2.27 2.43 13.17
N PHE A 3 -2.31 1.29 12.49
CA PHE A 3 -3.26 1.01 11.43
C PHE A 3 -4.03 -0.25 11.78
N ARG A 4 -5.24 -0.36 11.24
CA ARG A 4 -6.00 -1.60 11.33
C ARG A 4 -6.38 -2.05 9.92
N TYR A 5 -6.65 -3.33 9.76
CA TYR A 5 -6.98 -3.91 8.46
C TYR A 5 -8.48 -4.10 8.34
N SER A 6 -9.07 -3.65 7.24
CA SER A 6 -10.45 -4.00 6.93
C SER A 6 -10.53 -5.46 6.54
N LEU A 7 -11.71 -6.06 6.64
CA LEU A 7 -11.90 -7.45 6.20
C LEU A 7 -11.58 -7.60 4.72
N HIS A 8 -11.98 -6.61 3.92
CA HIS A 8 -11.67 -6.61 2.49
C HIS A 8 -10.17 -6.61 2.23
N SER A 9 -9.41 -5.80 2.98
CA SER A 9 -7.96 -5.74 2.79
C SER A 9 -7.28 -7.05 3.16
N ILE A 10 -7.73 -7.70 4.24
CA ILE A 10 -7.18 -9.00 4.65
C ILE A 10 -7.38 -10.02 3.53
N GLU A 11 -8.57 -10.04 2.96
CA GLU A 11 -8.92 -10.93 1.85
C GLU A 11 -8.06 -10.66 0.62
N GLN A 12 -7.92 -9.39 0.25
CA GLN A 12 -7.16 -9.02 -0.94
C GLN A 12 -5.67 -9.31 -0.76
N ILE A 13 -5.13 -9.07 0.41
CA ILE A 13 -3.73 -9.38 0.71
C ILE A 13 -3.49 -10.87 0.53
N LYS A 14 -4.40 -11.70 1.02
CA LYS A 14 -4.30 -13.15 0.91
C LYS A 14 -4.41 -13.61 -0.55
N ILE A 15 -5.44 -13.14 -1.25
CA ILE A 15 -5.68 -13.52 -2.65
C ILE A 15 -4.51 -13.11 -3.55
N ARG A 16 -3.96 -11.93 -3.32
CA ARG A 16 -2.87 -11.39 -4.13
C ARG A 16 -1.49 -11.88 -3.69
N GLY A 17 -1.43 -12.70 -2.64
CA GLY A 17 -0.17 -13.24 -2.14
C GLY A 17 0.79 -12.18 -1.65
N LEU A 18 0.28 -11.11 -1.04
CA LEU A 18 1.13 -10.04 -0.53
C LEU A 18 1.74 -10.41 0.81
N ASN A 19 2.95 -9.92 1.04
CA ASN A 19 3.66 -10.15 2.30
C ASN A 19 3.28 -9.05 3.30
N THR A 20 2.66 -9.44 4.42
CA THR A 20 2.21 -8.47 5.41
C THR A 20 3.36 -7.70 6.05
N THR A 21 4.52 -8.31 6.19
CA THR A 21 5.70 -7.62 6.72
C THR A 21 6.09 -6.48 5.78
N LEU A 22 6.04 -6.71 4.48
CA LEU A 22 6.34 -5.67 3.50
C LEU A 22 5.28 -4.58 3.48
N ILE A 23 4.01 -4.94 3.67
CA ILE A 23 2.94 -3.95 3.78
C ILE A 23 3.18 -3.03 4.97
N GLU A 24 3.59 -3.58 6.10
CA GLU A 24 3.90 -2.76 7.27
C GLU A 24 5.11 -1.88 7.04
N GLU A 25 6.09 -2.38 6.31
CA GLU A 25 7.25 -1.57 5.92
C GLU A 25 6.84 -0.40 5.05
N VAL A 26 5.94 -0.64 4.09
CA VAL A 26 5.41 0.43 3.23
C VAL A 26 4.73 1.51 4.07
N LEU A 27 3.96 1.10 5.07
CA LEU A 27 3.25 2.05 5.92
C LEU A 27 4.19 2.83 6.84
N ASN A 28 5.24 2.20 7.32
CA ASN A 28 6.18 2.83 8.25
C ASN A 28 7.22 3.72 7.56
N THR A 29 7.68 3.31 6.39
CA THR A 29 8.71 4.05 5.65
C THR A 29 8.38 4.11 4.16
N PRO A 30 7.28 4.77 3.80
CA PRO A 30 6.90 4.87 2.39
C PRO A 30 7.86 5.74 1.60
N ASP A 31 8.01 5.47 0.33
CA ASP A 31 8.75 6.36 -0.57
C ASP A 31 7.91 7.57 -0.91
N LYS A 32 6.60 7.39 -0.94
CA LYS A 32 5.67 8.47 -1.29
C LYS A 32 4.31 8.21 -0.68
N VAL A 33 3.65 9.26 -0.25
CA VAL A 33 2.26 9.20 0.19
C VAL A 33 1.47 10.18 -0.65
N THR A 34 0.48 9.68 -1.37
CA THR A 34 -0.42 10.52 -2.15
C THR A 34 -1.68 10.76 -1.36
N ILE A 35 -1.99 12.02 -1.12
CA ILE A 35 -3.17 12.40 -0.35
C ILE A 35 -4.26 12.77 -1.32
N ASN A 36 -5.44 12.19 -1.15
CA ASN A 36 -6.56 12.60 -1.97
C ASN A 36 -7.63 13.28 -1.11
N SER A 37 -8.48 14.05 -1.78
CA SER A 37 -9.48 14.87 -1.11
C SER A 37 -10.63 14.08 -0.48
N LYS A 38 -10.66 12.77 -0.72
CA LYS A 38 -11.77 11.92 -0.23
C LYS A 38 -11.42 11.14 1.03
N GLY A 39 -10.30 11.49 1.66
CA GLY A 39 -9.89 10.83 2.90
C GLY A 39 -9.21 9.49 2.72
N VAL A 40 -8.74 9.19 1.52
CA VAL A 40 -7.99 7.96 1.27
C VAL A 40 -6.58 8.32 0.82
N ASP A 41 -5.61 7.96 1.64
CA ASP A 41 -4.21 8.17 1.30
C ASP A 41 -3.63 6.90 0.68
N VAL A 42 -2.72 7.07 -0.26
CA VAL A 42 -2.04 5.95 -0.90
C VAL A 42 -0.58 5.98 -0.49
N TYR A 43 -0.16 4.97 0.25
CA TYR A 43 1.23 4.78 0.66
C TYR A 43 1.89 3.87 -0.35
N GLN A 44 3.02 4.26 -0.90
CA GLN A 44 3.69 3.41 -1.86
C GLN A 44 5.19 3.33 -1.60
N LYS A 45 5.76 2.21 -1.98
CA LYS A 45 7.17 1.94 -1.80
C LYS A 45 7.65 0.94 -2.84
N LEU A 46 8.83 1.19 -3.38
CA LEU A 46 9.49 0.26 -4.28
C LEU A 46 10.15 -0.84 -3.45
N VAL A 47 9.82 -2.08 -3.76
CA VAL A 47 10.34 -3.24 -3.04
C VAL A 47 10.89 -4.24 -4.04
N ILE A 48 12.03 -4.83 -3.72
CA ILE A 48 12.62 -5.88 -4.56
C ILE A 48 12.33 -7.21 -3.90
N GLU A 49 11.61 -8.08 -4.62
CA GLU A 49 11.31 -9.44 -4.18
C GLU A 49 11.74 -10.41 -5.27
N ASN A 50 12.54 -11.41 -4.92
CA ASN A 50 13.00 -12.42 -5.88
C ASN A 50 13.62 -11.80 -7.13
N ASN A 51 14.42 -10.75 -6.93
CA ASN A 51 15.11 -10.01 -8.00
C ASN A 51 14.17 -9.28 -8.95
N ILE A 52 12.93 -9.07 -8.57
CA ILE A 52 11.96 -8.30 -9.35
C ILE A 52 11.57 -7.07 -8.54
N SER A 53 11.59 -5.90 -9.21
CA SER A 53 11.14 -4.66 -8.58
C SER A 53 9.64 -4.54 -8.67
N TYR A 54 9.00 -4.37 -7.51
CA TYR A 54 7.56 -4.16 -7.42
C TYR A 54 7.28 -2.82 -6.75
N LEU A 55 6.23 -2.18 -7.18
CA LEU A 55 5.70 -1.03 -6.46
C LEU A 55 4.52 -1.53 -5.62
N TYR A 56 4.67 -1.43 -4.31
CA TYR A 56 3.59 -1.74 -3.38
C TYR A 56 2.78 -0.48 -3.15
N ARG A 57 1.47 -0.60 -3.22
CA ARG A 57 0.55 0.50 -2.95
C ARG A 57 -0.47 0.06 -1.93
N VAL A 58 -0.56 0.80 -0.84
CA VAL A 58 -1.48 0.50 0.26
C VAL A 58 -2.43 1.67 0.42
N PHE A 59 -3.72 1.40 0.35
CA PHE A 59 -4.76 2.42 0.43
C PHE A 59 -5.29 2.47 1.85
N VAL A 60 -5.26 3.66 2.43
CA VAL A 60 -5.59 3.87 3.84
C VAL A 60 -6.68 4.91 3.99
N ASN A 61 -7.77 4.54 4.67
CA ASN A 61 -8.82 5.48 5.00
C ASN A 61 -8.42 6.20 6.29
N ILE A 62 -8.04 7.47 6.17
CA ILE A 62 -7.57 8.26 7.29
C ILE A 62 -8.71 8.89 8.10
N THR A 63 -9.95 8.76 7.65
CA THR A 63 -11.09 9.26 8.41
C THR A 63 -11.47 8.33 9.58
N LYS A 64 -10.90 7.12 9.60
CA LYS A 64 -11.12 6.17 10.69
C LYS A 64 -10.07 6.33 11.78
N GLN A 65 -10.39 5.91 12.99
CA GLN A 65 -9.51 5.94 14.15
C GLN A 65 -9.46 4.55 14.80
N PRO A 66 -8.35 3.84 14.72
CA PRO A 66 -7.15 4.14 13.95
C PRO A 66 -7.39 4.07 12.45
N ALA A 67 -6.47 4.64 11.67
CA ALA A 67 -6.58 4.64 10.22
C ALA A 67 -6.74 3.20 9.70
N MET A 68 -7.60 3.03 8.71
CA MET A 68 -7.96 1.69 8.24
C MET A 68 -7.39 1.40 6.85
N ILE A 69 -6.65 0.31 6.74
CA ILE A 69 -6.18 -0.18 5.45
C ILE A 69 -7.38 -0.78 4.72
N ILE A 70 -7.71 -0.25 3.55
CA ILE A 70 -8.87 -0.71 2.79
C ILE A 70 -8.51 -1.67 1.67
N THR A 71 -7.35 -1.54 1.09
CA THR A 71 -6.86 -2.49 0.09
C THR A 71 -5.38 -2.27 -0.13
N ALA A 72 -4.74 -3.22 -0.80
CA ALA A 72 -3.33 -3.12 -1.18
C ALA A 72 -3.08 -3.98 -2.41
N TYR A 73 -2.09 -3.58 -3.20
CA TYR A 73 -1.63 -4.40 -4.30
C TYR A 73 -0.17 -4.10 -4.62
N LYS A 74 0.44 -4.94 -5.43
CA LYS A 74 1.78 -4.68 -5.95
C LYS A 74 1.75 -4.82 -7.47
N THR A 75 2.63 -4.10 -8.14
CA THR A 75 2.74 -4.17 -9.59
C THR A 75 4.20 -4.12 -10.01
N SER A 76 4.55 -4.88 -11.04
CA SER A 76 5.88 -4.80 -11.64
C SER A 76 5.96 -3.68 -12.69
N LYS A 77 4.84 -3.05 -13.00
CA LYS A 77 4.80 -1.93 -13.94
C LYS A 77 5.14 -0.63 -13.23
N VAL A 78 6.34 -0.56 -12.70
CA VAL A 78 6.78 0.54 -11.84
C VAL A 78 6.72 1.89 -12.53
N ASN A 79 7.16 1.97 -13.77
CA ASN A 79 7.20 3.24 -14.49
C ASN A 79 5.84 3.89 -14.68
N LYS A 80 4.80 3.09 -14.72
CA LYS A 80 3.45 3.61 -14.90
C LYS A 80 3.01 4.48 -13.72
N TYR A 81 3.51 4.18 -12.52
CA TYR A 81 3.08 4.85 -11.30
C TYR A 81 4.12 5.79 -10.70
N GLU A 82 5.39 5.57 -10.97
CA GLU A 82 6.47 6.38 -10.40
C GLU A 82 6.90 7.53 -11.28
N ASN A 83 6.56 7.48 -12.54
CA ASN A 83 6.94 8.52 -13.48
C ASN A 83 5.70 9.26 -13.92
N PRO A 84 5.22 10.20 -13.11
CA PRO A 84 3.92 10.84 -13.30
C PRO A 84 3.98 11.98 -14.28
N ILE A 85 4.44 11.90 -15.33
CA ILE A 85 4.43 13.04 -16.23
C ILE A 85 3.04 13.24 -16.82
#